data_f2c48797fa75faf5efdf931981f1df1e
#
_entry.id   f2c48797fa75faf5efdf931981f1df1e
#
_cell.length_a   1.000
_cell.length_b   1.000
_cell.length_c   1.000
_cell.angle_alpha   90.00
_cell.angle_beta   90.00
_cell.angle_gamma   90.00
#
_symmetry.space_group_name_H-M   'P 1'
#
loop_
_entity.id
_entity.type
_entity.pdbx_description
1 polymer ?
#
loop_
_entity_poly.entity_id
_entity_poly.type
_entity_poly.pdbx_seq_one_letter_code
_entity_poly.pdbx_strand_id
1 'polypeptide(L)'
;MRKLTSFTFVALTALAVSACSNSSKEIEQGTEQELYAKGQTYLQDGDYSQAVRYLEAVKNRFPAANYSEQTQLDLIYAYYKSQDYTKTLVAAERFLQQYPNSPNVDYVIYMAGLTNFASGENFFQDFFGVDRATRENTAMKAAFANFQTLVDHFPNSTYAQDALARMAYIKAALARHELAIAKFYMKRNAYVAVANRVVGMLQQYPDTQATLEALPLMKEAYEKMNLPDLAKQTETLIQANKDKKFSDVEKPKDVELNKPKA
;
A
#
# COMPACT_ATOMS: atom_id res chain seq x y z
N MET A 1 -23.29 -35.90 37.20
CA MET A 1 -22.54 -35.61 35.95
C MET A 1 -22.28 -34.11 35.71
N ARG A 2 -22.60 -33.21 36.63
CA ARG A 2 -22.45 -31.71 36.43
C ARG A 2 -21.14 -31.14 37.02
N LYS A 3 -20.35 -31.90 37.74
CA LYS A 3 -19.12 -31.44 38.41
C LYS A 3 -17.82 -31.77 37.67
N LEU A 4 -17.85 -32.64 36.65
CA LEU A 4 -16.64 -33.02 35.90
C LEU A 4 -16.29 -32.00 34.77
N THR A 5 -17.25 -31.29 34.25
CA THR A 5 -17.02 -30.33 33.15
C THR A 5 -16.42 -28.99 33.63
N SER A 6 -16.59 -28.62 34.90
CA SER A 6 -15.99 -27.38 35.44
C SER A 6 -14.49 -27.54 35.74
N PHE A 7 -13.99 -28.73 36.01
CA PHE A 7 -12.57 -28.95 36.31
C PHE A 7 -11.69 -28.94 35.04
N THR A 8 -12.21 -29.40 33.91
CA THR A 8 -11.49 -29.39 32.65
C THR A 8 -11.34 -27.98 32.07
N PHE A 9 -12.30 -27.06 32.30
CA PHE A 9 -12.22 -25.68 31.81
C PHE A 9 -11.19 -24.84 32.59
N VAL A 10 -11.04 -25.07 33.88
CA VAL A 10 -10.04 -24.41 34.74
C VAL A 10 -8.62 -24.87 34.42
N ALA A 11 -8.43 -26.15 34.07
CA ALA A 11 -7.11 -26.67 33.69
C ALA A 11 -6.61 -26.14 32.34
N LEU A 12 -7.52 -25.90 31.37
CA LEU A 12 -7.14 -25.35 30.03
C LEU A 12 -6.76 -23.87 30.13
N THR A 13 -7.41 -23.10 30.99
CA THR A 13 -7.07 -21.67 31.19
C THR A 13 -5.75 -21.46 31.93
N ALA A 14 -5.38 -22.40 32.84
CA ALA A 14 -4.11 -22.33 33.56
C ALA A 14 -2.88 -22.59 32.66
N LEU A 15 -3.02 -23.42 31.61
CA LEU A 15 -1.95 -23.68 30.63
C LEU A 15 -1.67 -22.50 29.70
N ALA A 16 -2.70 -21.71 29.34
CA ALA A 16 -2.52 -20.55 28.48
C ALA A 16 -1.78 -19.39 29.20
N VAL A 17 -1.98 -19.21 30.50
CA VAL A 17 -1.33 -18.17 31.31
C VAL A 17 0.15 -18.48 31.56
N SER A 18 0.54 -19.74 31.66
CA SER A 18 1.93 -20.12 31.87
C SER A 18 2.81 -19.95 30.63
N ALA A 19 2.26 -20.12 29.44
CA ALA A 19 3.00 -19.90 28.19
C ALA A 19 3.38 -18.42 27.98
N CYS A 20 2.46 -17.47 28.25
CA CYS A 20 2.73 -16.03 28.18
C CYS A 20 3.76 -15.54 29.20
N SER A 21 3.77 -16.12 30.42
CA SER A 21 4.72 -15.77 31.48
C SER A 21 6.16 -16.19 31.14
N ASN A 22 6.34 -17.31 30.45
CA ASN A 22 7.68 -17.81 30.09
C ASN A 22 8.33 -16.97 28.99
N SER A 23 7.57 -16.59 27.97
CA SER A 23 8.11 -15.77 26.88
C SER A 23 8.47 -14.34 27.33
N SER A 24 7.78 -13.78 28.30
CA SER A 24 8.12 -12.46 28.85
C SER A 24 9.45 -12.48 29.62
N LYS A 25 9.70 -13.50 30.43
CA LYS A 25 10.98 -13.67 31.15
C LYS A 25 12.15 -13.94 30.19
N GLU A 26 11.93 -14.70 29.14
CA GLU A 26 12.93 -14.97 28.10
C GLU A 26 13.32 -13.68 27.38
N ILE A 27 12.35 -12.82 27.06
CA ILE A 27 12.60 -11.52 26.45
C ILE A 27 13.38 -10.60 27.38
N GLU A 28 13.07 -10.57 28.68
CA GLU A 28 13.76 -9.71 29.66
C GLU A 28 15.21 -10.13 29.93
N GLN A 29 15.50 -11.43 29.89
CA GLN A 29 16.80 -12.01 30.29
C GLN A 29 17.70 -12.38 29.13
N GLY A 30 17.13 -12.55 27.91
CA GLY A 30 17.87 -12.98 26.73
C GLY A 30 18.95 -12.00 26.28
N THR A 31 20.02 -12.50 25.75
CA THR A 31 21.07 -11.73 25.07
C THR A 31 20.57 -11.27 23.70
N GLU A 32 21.25 -10.28 23.10
CA GLU A 32 20.97 -9.81 21.73
C GLU A 32 20.86 -10.99 20.75
N GLN A 33 21.85 -11.84 20.75
CA GLN A 33 21.94 -12.96 19.81
C GLN A 33 20.81 -13.99 20.00
N GLU A 34 20.46 -14.31 21.24
CA GLU A 34 19.35 -15.22 21.53
C GLU A 34 18.00 -14.65 21.10
N LEU A 35 17.74 -13.39 21.42
CA LEU A 35 16.50 -12.72 21.03
C LEU A 35 16.39 -12.56 19.51
N TYR A 36 17.49 -12.20 18.84
CA TYR A 36 17.52 -12.11 17.40
C TYR A 36 17.28 -13.47 16.73
N ALA A 37 17.96 -14.52 17.19
CA ALA A 37 17.79 -15.89 16.68
C ALA A 37 16.33 -16.37 16.82
N LYS A 38 15.70 -16.10 17.98
CA LYS A 38 14.27 -16.40 18.18
C LYS A 38 13.37 -15.62 17.24
N GLY A 39 13.62 -14.31 17.06
CA GLY A 39 12.91 -13.50 16.08
C GLY A 39 13.02 -14.07 14.66
N GLN A 40 14.21 -14.53 14.25
CA GLN A 40 14.43 -15.19 12.97
C GLN A 40 13.66 -16.50 12.82
N THR A 41 13.64 -17.33 13.87
CA THR A 41 12.88 -18.59 13.89
C THR A 41 11.39 -18.31 13.65
N TYR A 42 10.80 -17.37 14.40
CA TYR A 42 9.39 -17.01 14.23
C TYR A 42 9.08 -16.40 12.86
N LEU A 43 10.03 -15.65 12.25
CA LEU A 43 9.88 -15.18 10.87
C LEU A 43 9.82 -16.32 9.86
N GLN A 44 10.64 -17.36 10.05
CA GLN A 44 10.67 -18.56 9.21
C GLN A 44 9.40 -19.39 9.35
N ASP A 45 8.89 -19.50 10.58
CA ASP A 45 7.67 -20.24 10.92
C ASP A 45 6.39 -19.48 10.51
N GLY A 46 6.51 -18.20 10.08
CA GLY A 46 5.38 -17.34 9.71
C GLY A 46 4.59 -16.78 10.90
N ASP A 47 5.09 -16.96 12.14
CA ASP A 47 4.51 -16.32 13.34
C ASP A 47 5.06 -14.89 13.49
N TYR A 48 4.55 -14.02 12.62
CA TYR A 48 5.00 -12.63 12.56
C TYR A 48 4.71 -11.86 13.85
N SER A 49 3.69 -12.25 14.61
CA SER A 49 3.37 -11.63 15.90
C SER A 49 4.46 -11.88 16.94
N GLN A 50 4.94 -13.12 17.06
CA GLN A 50 6.06 -13.44 17.95
C GLN A 50 7.36 -12.86 17.42
N ALA A 51 7.60 -12.94 16.10
CA ALA A 51 8.79 -12.34 15.49
C ALA A 51 8.92 -10.85 15.86
N VAL A 52 7.82 -10.07 15.74
CA VAL A 52 7.78 -8.66 16.13
C VAL A 52 8.18 -8.47 17.59
N ARG A 53 7.64 -9.27 18.54
CA ARG A 53 7.94 -9.15 19.96
C ARG A 53 9.43 -9.33 20.26
N TYR A 54 10.06 -10.33 19.68
CA TYR A 54 11.48 -10.62 19.89
C TYR A 54 12.38 -9.57 19.19
N LEU A 55 12.06 -9.20 17.96
CA LEU A 55 12.83 -8.17 17.23
C LEU A 55 12.68 -6.75 17.82
N GLU A 56 11.49 -6.38 18.32
CA GLU A 56 11.31 -5.16 19.09
C GLU A 56 12.14 -5.16 20.38
N ALA A 57 12.27 -6.32 21.06
CA ALA A 57 13.12 -6.44 22.22
C ALA A 57 14.60 -6.24 21.87
N VAL A 58 15.09 -6.81 20.75
CA VAL A 58 16.44 -6.55 20.25
C VAL A 58 16.63 -5.06 20.01
N LYS A 59 15.76 -4.43 19.23
CA LYS A 59 15.83 -3.00 18.90
C LYS A 59 15.84 -2.09 20.14
N ASN A 60 15.02 -2.40 21.14
CA ASN A 60 14.84 -1.53 22.30
C ASN A 60 15.92 -1.72 23.37
N ARG A 61 16.41 -2.95 23.55
CA ARG A 61 17.42 -3.26 24.57
C ARG A 61 18.85 -3.08 24.05
N PHE A 62 19.06 -3.25 22.74
CA PHE A 62 20.37 -3.24 22.10
C PHE A 62 20.41 -2.30 20.90
N PRO A 63 20.17 -0.99 21.07
CA PRO A 63 20.01 -0.05 19.95
C PRO A 63 21.29 0.19 19.14
N ALA A 64 22.46 -0.10 19.70
CA ALA A 64 23.77 0.03 19.03
C ALA A 64 24.40 -1.31 18.67
N ALA A 65 23.59 -2.35 18.55
CA ALA A 65 24.02 -3.72 18.32
C ALA A 65 24.48 -4.00 16.88
N ASN A 66 25.22 -5.10 16.70
CA ASN A 66 25.70 -5.53 15.38
C ASN A 66 24.56 -5.87 14.40
N TYR A 67 23.38 -6.23 14.90
CA TYR A 67 22.20 -6.56 14.10
C TYR A 67 21.22 -5.40 13.93
N SER A 68 21.58 -4.17 14.30
CA SER A 68 20.63 -3.04 14.35
C SER A 68 19.98 -2.73 13.01
N GLU A 69 20.73 -2.72 11.92
CA GLU A 69 20.20 -2.52 10.56
C GLU A 69 19.33 -3.69 10.12
N GLN A 70 19.86 -4.93 10.23
CA GLN A 70 19.10 -6.12 9.85
C GLN A 70 17.82 -6.28 10.68
N THR A 71 17.86 -6.00 11.97
CA THR A 71 16.68 -6.04 12.84
C THR A 71 15.59 -5.07 12.36
N GLN A 72 15.97 -3.89 11.87
CA GLN A 72 15.00 -2.94 11.33
C GLN A 72 14.39 -3.44 10.01
N LEU A 73 15.19 -4.03 9.12
CA LEU A 73 14.67 -4.67 7.89
C LEU A 73 13.70 -5.81 8.21
N ASP A 74 14.07 -6.66 9.16
CA ASP A 74 13.24 -7.77 9.62
C ASP A 74 11.94 -7.29 10.27
N LEU A 75 11.97 -6.18 11.04
CA LEU A 75 10.78 -5.56 11.60
C LEU A 75 9.86 -4.96 10.53
N ILE A 76 10.40 -4.30 9.52
CA ILE A 76 9.60 -3.79 8.40
C ILE A 76 8.84 -4.94 7.73
N TYR A 77 9.53 -6.05 7.46
CA TYR A 77 8.92 -7.25 6.90
C TYR A 77 7.85 -7.86 7.83
N ALA A 78 8.18 -8.05 9.11
CA ALA A 78 7.27 -8.66 10.08
C ALA A 78 6.00 -7.82 10.30
N TYR A 79 6.13 -6.49 10.42
CA TYR A 79 4.98 -5.58 10.52
C TYR A 79 4.09 -5.64 9.27
N TYR A 80 4.69 -5.63 8.07
CA TYR A 80 3.93 -5.78 6.84
C TYR A 80 3.16 -7.10 6.78
N LYS A 81 3.83 -8.21 7.09
CA LYS A 81 3.23 -9.55 7.07
C LYS A 81 2.16 -9.73 8.16
N SER A 82 2.27 -9.05 9.29
CA SER A 82 1.24 -9.00 10.34
C SER A 82 0.15 -7.95 10.06
N GLN A 83 0.21 -7.26 8.91
CA GLN A 83 -0.72 -6.20 8.48
C GLN A 83 -0.74 -4.97 9.42
N ASP A 84 0.29 -4.78 10.23
CA ASP A 84 0.48 -3.54 10.99
C ASP A 84 1.11 -2.47 10.08
N TYR A 85 0.30 -1.97 9.14
CA TYR A 85 0.74 -1.03 8.11
C TYR A 85 1.27 0.29 8.69
N THR A 86 0.71 0.72 9.82
CA THR A 86 1.18 1.93 10.49
C THR A 86 2.61 1.75 11.00
N LYS A 87 2.90 0.65 11.70
CA LYS A 87 4.26 0.38 12.17
C LYS A 87 5.23 0.11 11.01
N THR A 88 4.77 -0.52 9.92
CA THR A 88 5.60 -0.72 8.73
C THR A 88 6.10 0.61 8.17
N LEU A 89 5.19 1.58 7.94
CA LEU A 89 5.56 2.89 7.38
C LEU A 89 6.47 3.68 8.31
N VAL A 90 6.21 3.68 9.61
CA VAL A 90 7.07 4.35 10.61
C VAL A 90 8.46 3.72 10.66
N ALA A 91 8.54 2.38 10.59
CA ALA A 91 9.83 1.68 10.58
C ALA A 91 10.60 1.93 9.29
N ALA A 92 9.92 1.96 8.13
CA ALA A 92 10.53 2.27 6.85
C ALA A 92 11.09 3.70 6.81
N GLU A 93 10.32 4.69 7.26
CA GLU A 93 10.79 6.08 7.34
C GLU A 93 12.02 6.22 8.25
N ARG A 94 11.99 5.60 9.43
CA ARG A 94 13.12 5.59 10.36
C ARG A 94 14.36 4.96 9.72
N PHE A 95 14.21 3.84 9.03
CA PHE A 95 15.31 3.17 8.34
C PHE A 95 15.96 4.08 7.31
N LEU A 96 15.16 4.73 6.45
CA LEU A 96 15.66 5.64 5.42
C LEU A 96 16.42 6.86 6.00
N GLN A 97 16.00 7.32 7.18
CA GLN A 97 16.69 8.41 7.90
C GLN A 97 18.00 7.95 8.53
N GLN A 98 18.04 6.74 9.10
CA GLN A 98 19.21 6.24 9.82
C GLN A 98 20.26 5.60 8.90
N TYR A 99 19.83 4.97 7.80
CA TYR A 99 20.68 4.23 6.88
C TYR A 99 20.49 4.68 5.41
N PRO A 100 20.71 5.98 5.11
CA PRO A 100 20.42 6.50 3.75
C PRO A 100 21.32 5.91 2.66
N ASN A 101 22.44 5.32 3.03
CA ASN A 101 23.41 4.70 2.10
C ASN A 101 23.40 3.17 2.16
N SER A 102 22.40 2.57 2.81
CA SER A 102 22.26 1.12 2.86
C SER A 102 22.00 0.55 1.45
N PRO A 103 22.56 -0.61 1.11
CA PRO A 103 22.23 -1.31 -0.13
C PRO A 103 20.75 -1.75 -0.19
N ASN A 104 20.02 -1.69 0.92
CA ASN A 104 18.62 -2.11 1.06
C ASN A 104 17.62 -0.94 1.03
N VAL A 105 18.06 0.28 0.67
CA VAL A 105 17.16 1.46 0.57
C VAL A 105 16.04 1.21 -0.44
N ASP A 106 16.34 0.59 -1.58
CA ASP A 106 15.36 0.23 -2.60
C ASP A 106 14.29 -0.73 -2.08
N TYR A 107 14.68 -1.76 -1.31
CA TYR A 107 13.75 -2.66 -0.64
C TYR A 107 12.81 -1.91 0.31
N VAL A 108 13.35 -1.01 1.13
CA VAL A 108 12.55 -0.28 2.12
C VAL A 108 11.55 0.67 1.46
N ILE A 109 11.95 1.36 0.38
CA ILE A 109 11.04 2.19 -0.42
C ILE A 109 9.95 1.31 -1.06
N TYR A 110 10.31 0.14 -1.57
CA TYR A 110 9.37 -0.81 -2.14
C TYR A 110 8.36 -1.31 -1.09
N MET A 111 8.82 -1.66 0.12
CA MET A 111 7.95 -2.07 1.23
C MET A 111 6.98 -0.98 1.66
N ALA A 112 7.42 0.30 1.68
CA ALA A 112 6.54 1.44 1.92
C ALA A 112 5.47 1.56 0.81
N GLY A 113 5.86 1.37 -0.45
CA GLY A 113 4.96 1.33 -1.60
C GLY A 113 3.91 0.22 -1.47
N LEU A 114 4.33 -1.02 -1.17
CA LEU A 114 3.43 -2.16 -0.96
C LEU A 114 2.47 -1.93 0.20
N THR A 115 2.96 -1.35 1.30
CA THR A 115 2.16 -1.06 2.50
C THR A 115 1.06 -0.04 2.19
N ASN A 116 1.40 1.05 1.50
CA ASN A 116 0.43 2.04 1.06
C ASN A 116 -0.56 1.44 0.05
N PHE A 117 -0.08 0.59 -0.86
CA PHE A 117 -0.93 -0.11 -1.83
C PHE A 117 -1.95 -1.01 -1.14
N ALA A 118 -1.50 -1.86 -0.20
CA ALA A 118 -2.37 -2.75 0.57
C ALA A 118 -3.38 -1.97 1.44
N SER A 119 -2.98 -0.83 2.01
CA SER A 119 -3.86 0.05 2.77
C SER A 119 -4.97 0.66 1.92
N GLY A 120 -4.72 0.87 0.61
CA GLY A 120 -5.66 1.45 -0.33
C GLY A 120 -6.47 0.42 -1.14
N GLU A 121 -6.32 -0.88 -0.91
CA GLU A 121 -6.98 -1.91 -1.73
C GLU A 121 -8.51 -1.88 -1.70
N ASN A 122 -9.12 -1.43 -0.61
CA ASN A 122 -10.57 -1.31 -0.50
C ASN A 122 -11.14 -0.11 -1.27
N PHE A 123 -10.28 0.71 -1.89
CA PHE A 123 -10.66 1.92 -2.64
C PHE A 123 -11.74 1.69 -3.71
N PHE A 124 -11.82 0.48 -4.26
CA PHE A 124 -12.76 0.16 -5.32
C PHE A 124 -14.03 -0.54 -4.85
N GLN A 125 -14.07 -1.03 -3.62
CA GLN A 125 -15.21 -1.81 -3.12
C GLN A 125 -16.32 -0.94 -2.49
N ASP A 126 -15.96 0.23 -1.94
CA ASP A 126 -16.89 1.11 -1.23
C ASP A 126 -17.14 2.45 -1.93
N PHE A 127 -17.83 2.41 -3.05
CA PHE A 127 -18.20 3.62 -3.81
C PHE A 127 -19.14 4.59 -3.03
N PHE A 128 -19.64 4.24 -1.86
CA PHE A 128 -20.69 4.99 -1.14
C PHE A 128 -20.24 5.71 0.14
N GLY A 129 -18.98 5.63 0.56
CA GLY A 129 -18.49 6.29 1.78
C GLY A 129 -17.47 7.41 1.50
N VAL A 130 -17.90 8.68 1.52
CA VAL A 130 -17.10 9.86 1.17
C VAL A 130 -15.76 9.94 1.94
N ASP A 131 -15.76 9.66 3.24
CA ASP A 131 -14.56 9.75 4.08
C ASP A 131 -13.56 8.62 3.80
N ARG A 132 -14.05 7.43 3.52
CA ARG A 132 -13.22 6.27 3.22
C ARG A 132 -12.54 6.42 1.85
N ALA A 133 -13.30 6.82 0.82
CA ALA A 133 -12.81 7.05 -0.53
C ALA A 133 -11.66 8.10 -0.57
N THR A 134 -11.73 9.14 0.26
CA THR A 134 -10.67 10.15 0.35
C THR A 134 -9.38 9.57 0.95
N ARG A 135 -9.49 8.79 2.03
CA ARG A 135 -8.33 8.18 2.69
C ARG A 135 -7.64 7.16 1.79
N GLU A 136 -8.40 6.32 1.13
CA GLU A 136 -7.91 5.26 0.25
C GLU A 136 -7.24 5.83 -1.00
N ASN A 137 -7.78 6.92 -1.56
CA ASN A 137 -7.14 7.66 -2.65
C ASN A 137 -5.77 8.22 -2.22
N THR A 138 -5.66 8.72 -0.98
CA THR A 138 -4.38 9.20 -0.43
C THR A 138 -3.35 8.07 -0.32
N ALA A 139 -3.75 6.89 0.16
CA ALA A 139 -2.88 5.72 0.26
C ALA A 139 -2.40 5.25 -1.13
N MET A 140 -3.31 5.18 -2.13
CA MET A 140 -2.93 4.83 -3.50
C MET A 140 -1.98 5.84 -4.13
N LYS A 141 -2.18 7.14 -3.90
CA LYS A 141 -1.25 8.19 -4.35
C LYS A 141 0.11 8.10 -3.66
N ALA A 142 0.13 7.78 -2.36
CA ALA A 142 1.36 7.55 -1.62
C ALA A 142 2.11 6.31 -2.14
N ALA A 143 1.39 5.21 -2.43
CA ALA A 143 1.96 4.03 -3.06
C ALA A 143 2.61 4.35 -4.41
N PHE A 144 1.89 5.09 -5.26
CA PHE A 144 2.42 5.54 -6.55
C PHE A 144 3.71 6.35 -6.38
N ALA A 145 3.74 7.30 -5.44
CA ALA A 145 4.91 8.13 -5.18
C ALA A 145 6.11 7.30 -4.67
N ASN A 146 5.89 6.32 -3.79
CA ASN A 146 6.95 5.41 -3.35
C ASN A 146 7.51 4.58 -4.51
N PHE A 147 6.65 3.99 -5.34
CA PHE A 147 7.09 3.21 -6.49
C PHE A 147 7.79 4.09 -7.54
N GLN A 148 7.32 5.31 -7.76
CA GLN A 148 7.99 6.27 -8.64
C GLN A 148 9.40 6.60 -8.13
N THR A 149 9.53 6.89 -6.82
CA THR A 149 10.84 7.13 -6.19
C THR A 149 11.78 5.94 -6.38
N LEU A 150 11.27 4.71 -6.22
CA LEU A 150 12.05 3.50 -6.45
C LEU A 150 12.55 3.42 -7.90
N VAL A 151 11.66 3.57 -8.88
CA VAL A 151 12.01 3.45 -10.31
C VAL A 151 12.99 4.55 -10.75
N ASP A 152 12.79 5.77 -10.27
CA ASP A 152 13.61 6.92 -10.65
C ASP A 152 15.03 6.85 -10.08
N HIS A 153 15.18 6.40 -8.82
CA HIS A 153 16.48 6.38 -8.13
C HIS A 153 17.17 5.02 -8.20
N PHE A 154 16.41 3.94 -8.37
CA PHE A 154 16.91 2.56 -8.38
C PHE A 154 16.38 1.75 -9.58
N PRO A 155 16.60 2.22 -10.83
CA PRO A 155 16.03 1.58 -12.02
C PRO A 155 16.49 0.13 -12.24
N ASN A 156 17.63 -0.26 -11.66
CA ASN A 156 18.18 -1.60 -11.71
C ASN A 156 17.79 -2.48 -10.53
N SER A 157 16.96 -1.98 -9.62
CA SER A 157 16.43 -2.77 -8.48
C SER A 157 15.62 -3.95 -8.98
N THR A 158 15.71 -5.08 -8.28
CA THR A 158 14.91 -6.28 -8.56
C THR A 158 13.40 -6.01 -8.38
N TYR A 159 13.04 -4.96 -7.65
CA TYR A 159 11.67 -4.54 -7.40
C TYR A 159 11.11 -3.58 -8.46
N ALA A 160 11.96 -3.02 -9.33
CA ALA A 160 11.56 -1.96 -10.26
C ALA A 160 10.48 -2.41 -11.26
N GLN A 161 10.54 -3.64 -11.76
CA GLN A 161 9.54 -4.16 -12.70
C GLN A 161 8.16 -4.32 -12.06
N ASP A 162 8.09 -4.85 -10.84
CA ASP A 162 6.82 -4.95 -10.10
C ASP A 162 6.28 -3.56 -9.73
N ALA A 163 7.16 -2.65 -9.32
CA ALA A 163 6.80 -1.26 -9.04
C ALA A 163 6.14 -0.58 -10.24
N LEU A 164 6.71 -0.72 -11.44
CA LEU A 164 6.13 -0.22 -12.70
C LEU A 164 4.74 -0.80 -12.97
N ALA A 165 4.57 -2.12 -12.79
CA ALA A 165 3.27 -2.76 -12.98
C ALA A 165 2.22 -2.24 -11.99
N ARG A 166 2.59 -2.04 -10.71
CA ARG A 166 1.71 -1.44 -9.69
C ARG A 166 1.38 0.02 -9.99
N MET A 167 2.34 0.79 -10.46
CA MET A 167 2.10 2.19 -10.87
C MET A 167 1.09 2.25 -12.02
N ALA A 168 1.23 1.40 -13.04
CA ALA A 168 0.27 1.34 -14.15
C ALA A 168 -1.14 0.97 -13.65
N TYR A 169 -1.25 -0.01 -12.77
CA TYR A 169 -2.52 -0.40 -12.15
C TYR A 169 -3.14 0.75 -11.33
N ILE A 170 -2.37 1.37 -10.44
CA ILE A 170 -2.83 2.50 -9.61
C ILE A 170 -3.35 3.64 -10.49
N LYS A 171 -2.60 3.99 -11.53
CA LYS A 171 -2.97 5.06 -12.46
C LYS A 171 -4.30 4.77 -13.17
N ALA A 172 -4.44 3.57 -13.72
CA ALA A 172 -5.68 3.14 -14.38
C ALA A 172 -6.87 3.12 -13.39
N ALA A 173 -6.62 2.68 -12.18
CA ALA A 173 -7.61 2.60 -11.13
C ALA A 173 -8.09 3.98 -10.66
N LEU A 174 -7.18 4.92 -10.44
CA LEU A 174 -7.51 6.30 -10.10
C LEU A 174 -8.29 6.99 -11.23
N ALA A 175 -7.90 6.76 -12.48
CA ALA A 175 -8.63 7.29 -13.63
C ALA A 175 -10.06 6.75 -13.72
N ARG A 176 -10.27 5.45 -13.50
CA ARG A 176 -11.63 4.85 -13.44
C ARG A 176 -12.49 5.47 -12.34
N HIS A 177 -11.90 5.74 -11.17
CA HIS A 177 -12.60 6.43 -10.09
C HIS A 177 -13.05 7.84 -10.49
N GLU A 178 -12.15 8.63 -11.09
CA GLU A 178 -12.47 9.98 -11.60
C GLU A 178 -13.58 9.95 -12.65
N LEU A 179 -13.54 8.99 -13.58
CA LEU A 179 -14.58 8.77 -14.57
C LEU A 179 -15.95 8.49 -13.92
N ALA A 180 -15.96 7.65 -12.90
CA ALA A 180 -17.20 7.33 -12.18
C ALA A 180 -17.79 8.57 -11.48
N ILE A 181 -16.92 9.43 -10.90
CA ILE A 181 -17.34 10.71 -10.33
C ILE A 181 -17.87 11.65 -11.43
N ALA A 182 -17.20 11.74 -12.58
CA ALA A 182 -17.67 12.55 -13.70
C ALA A 182 -19.06 12.09 -14.18
N LYS A 183 -19.27 10.78 -14.34
CA LYS A 183 -20.59 10.19 -14.65
C LYS A 183 -21.66 10.52 -13.61
N PHE A 184 -21.30 10.51 -12.33
CA PHE A 184 -22.20 10.89 -11.23
C PHE A 184 -22.62 12.36 -11.31
N TYR A 185 -21.67 13.28 -11.54
CA TYR A 185 -21.98 14.70 -11.71
C TYR A 185 -22.80 14.98 -12.98
N MET A 186 -22.56 14.24 -14.07
CA MET A 186 -23.36 14.36 -15.30
C MET A 186 -24.83 14.06 -15.01
N LYS A 187 -25.14 12.97 -14.29
CA LYS A 187 -26.53 12.61 -13.90
C LYS A 187 -27.20 13.67 -13.04
N ARG A 188 -26.44 14.55 -12.39
CA ARG A 188 -26.93 15.66 -11.54
C ARG A 188 -26.95 17.01 -12.25
N ASN A 189 -26.66 17.02 -13.56
CA ASN A 189 -26.54 18.24 -14.37
C ASN A 189 -25.48 19.24 -13.84
N ALA A 190 -24.49 18.75 -13.07
CA ALA A 190 -23.40 19.56 -12.53
C ALA A 190 -22.26 19.67 -13.57
N TYR A 191 -22.54 20.28 -14.73
CA TYR A 191 -21.68 20.27 -15.91
C TYR A 191 -20.31 20.89 -15.67
N VAL A 192 -20.20 21.96 -14.88
CA VAL A 192 -18.91 22.57 -14.51
C VAL A 192 -18.03 21.55 -13.75
N ALA A 193 -18.63 20.79 -12.83
CA ALA A 193 -17.90 19.76 -12.10
C ALA A 193 -17.42 18.63 -13.01
N VAL A 194 -18.24 18.22 -14.01
CA VAL A 194 -17.85 17.24 -15.03
C VAL A 194 -16.64 17.73 -15.81
N ALA A 195 -16.71 18.93 -16.37
CA ALA A 195 -15.63 19.50 -17.18
C ALA A 195 -14.33 19.59 -16.39
N ASN A 196 -14.37 20.13 -15.17
CA ASN A 196 -13.19 20.25 -14.31
C ASN A 196 -12.59 18.87 -13.95
N ARG A 197 -13.43 17.86 -13.72
CA ARG A 197 -12.99 16.52 -13.42
C ARG A 197 -12.25 15.89 -14.60
N VAL A 198 -12.80 16.02 -15.81
CA VAL A 198 -12.18 15.44 -17.01
C VAL A 198 -10.91 16.20 -17.39
N VAL A 199 -10.86 17.53 -17.21
CA VAL A 199 -9.61 18.30 -17.37
C VAL A 199 -8.52 17.78 -16.42
N GLY A 200 -8.87 17.51 -15.16
CA GLY A 200 -7.93 16.89 -14.20
C GLY A 200 -7.46 15.51 -14.66
N MET A 201 -8.35 14.67 -15.24
CA MET A 201 -7.99 13.38 -15.80
C MET A 201 -7.01 13.50 -16.97
N LEU A 202 -7.21 14.47 -17.86
CA LEU A 202 -6.30 14.75 -18.98
C LEU A 202 -4.90 15.17 -18.51
N GLN A 203 -4.80 15.84 -17.37
CA GLN A 203 -3.52 16.28 -16.81
C GLN A 203 -2.80 15.14 -16.05
N GLN A 204 -3.54 14.34 -15.28
CA GLN A 204 -2.96 13.35 -14.37
C GLN A 204 -2.88 11.94 -14.97
N TYR A 205 -3.83 11.58 -15.83
CA TYR A 205 -4.02 10.22 -16.36
C TYR A 205 -4.24 10.18 -17.88
N PRO A 206 -3.46 10.93 -18.70
CA PRO A 206 -3.74 11.14 -20.14
C PRO A 206 -3.72 9.84 -20.97
N ASP A 207 -2.99 8.83 -20.50
CA ASP A 207 -2.72 7.54 -21.16
C ASP A 207 -3.54 6.39 -20.54
N THR A 208 -4.78 6.67 -20.13
CA THR A 208 -5.70 5.66 -19.61
C THR A 208 -6.98 5.56 -20.44
N GLN A 209 -7.54 4.35 -20.53
CA GLN A 209 -8.81 4.13 -21.21
C GLN A 209 -9.94 4.95 -20.60
N ALA A 210 -9.98 5.07 -19.26
CA ALA A 210 -10.99 5.86 -18.56
C ALA A 210 -10.95 7.35 -18.94
N THR A 211 -9.78 7.92 -19.22
CA THR A 211 -9.67 9.30 -19.67
C THR A 211 -10.22 9.47 -21.09
N LEU A 212 -9.99 8.53 -22.00
CA LEU A 212 -10.62 8.55 -23.33
C LEU A 212 -12.15 8.46 -23.22
N GLU A 213 -12.66 7.59 -22.37
CA GLU A 213 -14.11 7.45 -22.14
C GLU A 213 -14.74 8.68 -21.48
N ALA A 214 -13.96 9.52 -20.79
CA ALA A 214 -14.44 10.74 -20.16
C ALA A 214 -14.62 11.90 -21.18
N LEU A 215 -13.93 11.90 -22.32
CA LEU A 215 -13.97 12.98 -23.29
C LEU A 215 -15.40 13.29 -23.82
N PRO A 216 -16.23 12.31 -24.19
CA PRO A 216 -17.61 12.57 -24.58
C PRO A 216 -18.43 13.27 -23.49
N LEU A 217 -18.22 12.95 -22.21
CA LEU A 217 -18.88 13.61 -21.08
C LEU A 217 -18.46 15.07 -20.97
N MET A 218 -17.19 15.38 -21.20
CA MET A 218 -16.69 16.77 -21.20
C MET A 218 -17.29 17.57 -22.34
N LYS A 219 -17.36 17.01 -23.55
CA LYS A 219 -18.01 17.65 -24.70
C LYS A 219 -19.47 17.97 -24.39
N GLU A 220 -20.26 16.97 -23.96
CA GLU A 220 -21.65 17.16 -23.58
C GLU A 220 -21.81 18.23 -22.48
N ALA A 221 -20.94 18.23 -21.47
CA ALA A 221 -20.95 19.24 -20.41
C ALA A 221 -20.75 20.66 -20.98
N TYR A 222 -19.81 20.85 -21.89
CA TYR A 222 -19.59 22.14 -22.55
C TYR A 222 -20.78 22.58 -23.44
N GLU A 223 -21.41 21.65 -24.16
CA GLU A 223 -22.63 21.92 -24.93
C GLU A 223 -23.78 22.39 -24.02
N LYS A 224 -23.99 21.70 -22.87
CA LYS A 224 -25.03 22.09 -21.89
C LYS A 224 -24.76 23.40 -21.19
N MET A 225 -23.49 23.80 -21.08
CA MET A 225 -23.09 25.13 -20.56
C MET A 225 -23.12 26.23 -21.61
N ASN A 226 -23.52 25.94 -22.86
CA ASN A 226 -23.51 26.88 -24.00
C ASN A 226 -22.10 27.45 -24.31
N LEU A 227 -21.08 26.57 -24.28
CA LEU A 227 -19.68 26.86 -24.55
C LEU A 227 -19.22 26.13 -25.83
N PRO A 228 -19.69 26.56 -27.04
CA PRO A 228 -19.49 25.81 -28.28
C PRO A 228 -18.03 25.68 -28.71
N ASP A 229 -17.17 26.66 -28.39
CA ASP A 229 -15.75 26.61 -28.75
C ASP A 229 -15.02 25.51 -27.97
N LEU A 230 -15.32 25.35 -26.67
CA LEU A 230 -14.74 24.30 -25.85
C LEU A 230 -15.29 22.91 -26.25
N ALA A 231 -16.56 22.81 -26.58
CA ALA A 231 -17.15 21.60 -27.12
C ALA A 231 -16.47 21.17 -28.44
N LYS A 232 -16.21 22.12 -29.35
CA LYS A 232 -15.52 21.88 -30.62
C LYS A 232 -14.06 21.47 -30.42
N GLN A 233 -13.33 22.09 -29.49
CA GLN A 233 -11.97 21.66 -29.10
C GLN A 233 -11.97 20.25 -28.57
N THR A 234 -12.94 19.90 -27.71
CA THR A 234 -13.08 18.55 -27.16
C THR A 234 -13.40 17.53 -28.26
N GLU A 235 -14.25 17.86 -29.22
CA GLU A 235 -14.53 17.01 -30.38
C GLU A 235 -13.26 16.75 -31.19
N THR A 236 -12.43 17.76 -31.42
CA THR A 236 -11.13 17.61 -32.09
C THR A 236 -10.24 16.62 -31.33
N LEU A 237 -10.23 16.72 -30.01
CA LEU A 237 -9.47 15.79 -29.15
C LEU A 237 -10.00 14.36 -29.24
N ILE A 238 -11.33 14.17 -29.26
CA ILE A 238 -11.97 12.86 -29.46
C ILE A 238 -11.54 12.26 -30.80
N GLN A 239 -11.62 13.02 -31.88
CA GLN A 239 -11.25 12.55 -33.22
C GLN A 239 -9.76 12.20 -33.33
N ALA A 240 -8.89 12.98 -32.70
CA ALA A 240 -7.44 12.71 -32.65
C ALA A 240 -7.09 11.42 -31.89
N ASN A 241 -7.99 10.93 -31.05
CA ASN A 241 -7.78 9.74 -30.23
C ASN A 241 -8.72 8.57 -30.58
N LYS A 242 -9.54 8.68 -31.64
CA LYS A 242 -10.58 7.70 -32.00
C LYS A 242 -10.07 6.26 -32.17
N ASP A 243 -8.84 6.11 -32.67
CA ASP A 243 -8.24 4.81 -32.91
C ASP A 243 -7.34 4.35 -31.76
N LYS A 244 -7.15 5.18 -30.72
CA LYS A 244 -6.39 4.81 -29.54
C LYS A 244 -7.21 3.90 -28.62
N LYS A 245 -6.58 2.83 -28.17
CA LYS A 245 -7.10 1.94 -27.15
C LYS A 245 -5.98 1.66 -26.14
N PHE A 246 -6.29 1.84 -24.89
CA PHE A 246 -5.40 1.41 -23.82
C PHE A 246 -5.89 0.08 -23.27
N SER A 247 -4.96 -0.85 -23.09
CA SER A 247 -5.28 -2.16 -22.49
C SER A 247 -5.76 -1.98 -21.05
N ASP A 248 -6.69 -2.84 -20.64
CA ASP A 248 -7.01 -2.95 -19.22
C ASP A 248 -5.77 -3.43 -18.45
N VAL A 249 -5.50 -2.74 -17.35
CA VAL A 249 -4.40 -3.08 -16.47
C VAL A 249 -4.95 -3.92 -15.32
N GLU A 250 -4.58 -5.20 -15.30
CA GLU A 250 -4.94 -6.11 -14.22
C GLU A 250 -4.16 -5.78 -12.95
N LYS A 251 -4.75 -6.10 -11.78
CA LYS A 251 -4.05 -6.00 -10.50
C LYS A 251 -2.84 -6.92 -10.51
N PRO A 252 -1.63 -6.40 -10.24
CA PRO A 252 -0.46 -7.24 -10.10
C PRO A 252 -0.63 -8.28 -8.99
N LYS A 253 -0.12 -9.48 -9.21
CA LYS A 253 -0.15 -10.54 -8.21
C LYS A 253 0.70 -10.14 -6.99
N ASP A 254 0.36 -10.71 -5.84
CA ASP A 254 1.20 -10.55 -4.67
C ASP A 254 2.56 -11.19 -4.92
N VAL A 255 3.62 -10.42 -4.66
CA VAL A 255 5.00 -10.89 -4.82
C VAL A 255 5.39 -11.67 -3.57
N GLU A 256 6.02 -12.81 -3.78
CA GLU A 256 6.68 -13.52 -2.69
C GLU A 256 7.89 -12.70 -2.23
N LEU A 257 7.72 -12.02 -1.09
CA LEU A 257 8.74 -11.14 -0.53
C LEU A 257 9.81 -11.98 0.17
N ASN A 258 11.00 -11.97 -0.40
CA ASN A 258 12.19 -12.41 0.33
C ASN A 258 12.75 -11.23 1.12
N LYS A 259 12.97 -11.43 2.43
CA LYS A 259 13.63 -10.38 3.22
C LYS A 259 15.08 -10.22 2.74
N PRO A 260 15.58 -8.99 2.58
CA PRO A 260 16.97 -8.76 2.24
C PRO A 260 17.88 -9.10 3.42
N LYS A 261 19.13 -9.42 3.12
CA LYS A 261 20.18 -9.56 4.11
C LYS A 261 21.01 -8.28 4.10
N ALA A 262 21.27 -7.73 5.28
CA ALA A 262 22.20 -6.62 5.45
C ALA A 262 23.65 -7.07 5.23
#